data_9b9229d34deb62ec726236bccf00a987
#
_entry.id   9b9229d34deb62ec726236bccf00a987
#
_cell.length_a   1.000
_cell.length_b   1.000
_cell.length_c   1.000
_cell.angle_alpha   90.00
_cell.angle_beta   90.00
_cell.angle_gamma   90.00
#
_symmetry.space_group_name_H-M   'P 1'
#
loop_
_entity.id
_entity.type
_entity.pdbx_description
1 polymer ?
#
loop_
_entity_poly.entity_id
_entity_poly.type
_entity_poly.pdbx_seq_one_letter_code
_entity_poly.pdbx_strand_id
1 'polypeptide(L)'
;MLTIKVASANPAKINAVASAFAEIFPTETLDVKGIAVPSGVADQPMSSDETLLGAMNRVAELARVEADFRVAIEAGLDGDFTFAWMVIEHQGKMGKARSASLMLPPAALSQLQQGKELGDVMDAMFNQDNIKQKGGAIALLTQHKLSRSSVYHQALILAMIPFLNPDLF
;
A
#
# COMPACT_ATOMS: atom_id res chain seq x y z
N MET A 1 -10.19 -22.33 1.28
CA MET A 1 -8.84 -21.70 1.32
C MET A 1 -8.80 -20.65 0.23
N LEU A 2 -8.48 -19.41 0.59
CA LEU A 2 -8.36 -18.29 -0.34
C LEU A 2 -6.88 -17.99 -0.61
N THR A 3 -6.55 -17.81 -1.88
CA THR A 3 -5.20 -17.47 -2.35
C THR A 3 -5.12 -15.98 -2.65
N ILE A 4 -4.24 -15.27 -1.96
CA ILE A 4 -4.05 -13.83 -2.10
C ILE A 4 -2.61 -13.56 -2.55
N LYS A 5 -2.44 -12.91 -3.69
CA LYS A 5 -1.12 -12.48 -4.17
C LYS A 5 -0.97 -10.98 -3.99
N VAL A 6 0.08 -10.60 -3.29
CA VAL A 6 0.43 -9.20 -3.02
C VAL A 6 1.54 -8.78 -3.95
N ALA A 7 1.33 -7.75 -4.72
CA ALA A 7 2.27 -7.21 -5.71
C ALA A 7 3.44 -6.45 -5.04
N SER A 8 4.10 -7.10 -4.09
CA SER A 8 5.22 -6.55 -3.33
C SER A 8 5.98 -7.66 -2.60
N ALA A 9 7.30 -7.48 -2.44
CA ALA A 9 8.12 -8.28 -1.53
C ALA A 9 8.25 -7.66 -0.13
N ASN A 10 7.66 -6.48 0.11
CA ASN A 10 7.78 -5.79 1.40
C ASN A 10 6.93 -6.47 2.47
N PRO A 11 7.54 -7.00 3.56
CA PRO A 11 6.80 -7.70 4.62
C PRO A 11 5.70 -6.86 5.27
N ALA A 12 5.92 -5.56 5.43
CA ALA A 12 4.91 -4.68 6.02
C ALA A 12 3.63 -4.60 5.17
N LYS A 13 3.76 -4.58 3.84
CA LYS A 13 2.62 -4.62 2.91
C LYS A 13 1.93 -5.99 2.95
N ILE A 14 2.70 -7.07 2.91
CA ILE A 14 2.17 -8.45 2.95
C ILE A 14 1.39 -8.68 4.26
N ASN A 15 1.97 -8.29 5.39
CA ASN A 15 1.33 -8.45 6.71
C ASN A 15 0.05 -7.60 6.85
N ALA A 16 0.03 -6.39 6.29
CA ALA A 16 -1.17 -5.56 6.29
C ALA A 16 -2.32 -6.24 5.50
N VAL A 17 -2.01 -6.82 4.33
CA VAL A 17 -2.97 -7.58 3.53
C VAL A 17 -3.45 -8.81 4.29
N ALA A 18 -2.54 -9.60 4.86
CA ALA A 18 -2.91 -10.79 5.64
C ALA A 18 -3.84 -10.43 6.81
N SER A 19 -3.54 -9.37 7.54
CA SER A 19 -4.36 -8.88 8.65
C SER A 19 -5.76 -8.43 8.22
N ALA A 20 -5.86 -7.64 7.14
CA ALA A 20 -7.15 -7.16 6.63
C ALA A 20 -8.02 -8.31 6.10
N PHE A 21 -7.43 -9.23 5.35
CA PHE A 21 -8.17 -10.38 4.83
C PHE A 21 -8.60 -11.36 5.92
N ALA A 22 -7.79 -11.54 6.97
CA ALA A 22 -8.18 -12.35 8.13
C ALA A 22 -9.39 -11.78 8.88
N GLU A 23 -9.52 -10.46 8.95
CA GLU A 23 -10.70 -9.81 9.54
C GLU A 23 -11.93 -9.96 8.64
N ILE A 24 -11.77 -9.83 7.32
CA ILE A 24 -12.87 -9.94 6.36
C ILE A 24 -13.36 -11.39 6.21
N PHE A 25 -12.44 -12.35 6.24
CA PHE A 25 -12.73 -13.78 6.06
C PHE A 25 -12.29 -14.63 7.26
N PRO A 26 -12.90 -14.44 8.44
CA PRO A 26 -12.43 -15.05 9.70
C PRO A 26 -12.52 -16.57 9.74
N THR A 27 -13.29 -17.19 8.86
CA THR A 27 -13.48 -18.65 8.80
C THR A 27 -12.62 -19.31 7.71
N GLU A 28 -11.96 -18.52 6.85
CA GLU A 28 -11.18 -19.02 5.73
C GLU A 28 -9.71 -19.24 6.10
N THR A 29 -9.13 -20.29 5.54
CA THR A 29 -7.67 -20.42 5.52
C THR A 29 -7.13 -19.54 4.42
N LEU A 30 -6.17 -18.66 4.73
CA LEU A 30 -5.58 -17.72 3.80
C LEU A 30 -4.17 -18.13 3.38
N ASP A 31 -3.90 -18.20 2.09
CA ASP A 31 -2.55 -18.31 1.52
C ASP A 31 -2.13 -16.95 0.94
N VAL A 32 -1.46 -16.13 1.76
CA VAL A 32 -1.01 -14.78 1.38
C VAL A 32 0.45 -14.81 1.00
N LYS A 33 0.76 -14.48 -0.25
CA LYS A 33 2.15 -14.48 -0.77
C LYS A 33 2.47 -13.17 -1.51
N GLY A 34 3.64 -12.62 -1.21
CA GLY A 34 4.20 -11.47 -1.91
C GLY A 34 4.95 -11.89 -3.18
N ILE A 35 4.80 -11.10 -4.24
CA ILE A 35 5.54 -11.23 -5.50
C ILE A 35 6.07 -9.85 -5.87
N ALA A 36 7.39 -9.74 -6.03
CA ALA A 36 8.01 -8.51 -6.47
C ALA A 36 7.67 -8.27 -7.96
N VAL A 37 7.02 -7.15 -8.24
CA VAL A 37 6.69 -6.71 -9.60
C VAL A 37 6.97 -5.22 -9.75
N PRO A 38 7.28 -4.75 -10.97
CA PRO A 38 7.50 -3.31 -11.22
C PRO A 38 6.19 -2.53 -11.10
N SER A 39 6.30 -1.25 -10.72
CA SER A 39 5.17 -0.32 -10.73
C SER A 39 4.98 0.36 -12.09
N GLY A 40 6.03 0.43 -12.90
CA GLY A 40 6.02 1.17 -14.16
C GLY A 40 5.90 2.70 -14.00
N VAL A 41 6.05 3.21 -12.79
CA VAL A 41 6.11 4.65 -12.44
C VAL A 41 7.39 4.95 -11.67
N ALA A 42 7.62 6.20 -11.30
CA ALA A 42 8.78 6.58 -10.50
C ALA A 42 8.80 5.85 -9.14
N ASP A 43 10.00 5.63 -8.59
CA ASP A 43 10.16 5.01 -7.26
C ASP A 43 9.49 5.82 -6.15
N GLN A 44 9.46 7.14 -6.31
CA GLN A 44 8.68 8.08 -5.50
C GLN A 44 7.64 8.78 -6.39
N PRO A 45 6.39 8.26 -6.48
CA PRO A 45 5.32 8.95 -7.20
C PRO A 45 5.00 10.30 -6.57
N MET A 46 4.84 11.32 -7.40
CA MET A 46 4.70 12.72 -6.97
C MET A 46 3.27 13.27 -7.16
N SER A 47 2.33 12.42 -7.55
CA SER A 47 0.91 12.76 -7.66
C SER A 47 0.03 11.57 -7.30
N SER A 48 -1.23 11.85 -6.97
CA SER A 48 -2.24 10.81 -6.72
C SER A 48 -2.46 9.93 -7.95
N ASP A 49 -2.50 10.53 -9.15
CA ASP A 49 -2.74 9.79 -10.39
C ASP A 49 -1.57 8.86 -10.74
N GLU A 50 -0.34 9.33 -10.59
CA GLU A 50 0.85 8.50 -10.77
C GLU A 50 0.90 7.35 -9.77
N THR A 51 0.55 7.61 -8.51
CA THR A 51 0.49 6.59 -7.46
C THR A 51 -0.57 5.53 -7.77
N LEU A 52 -1.75 5.95 -8.21
CA LEU A 52 -2.81 5.02 -8.63
C LEU A 52 -2.37 4.19 -9.84
N LEU A 53 -1.75 4.83 -10.84
CA LEU A 53 -1.22 4.13 -12.02
C LEU A 53 -0.22 3.06 -11.61
N GLY A 54 0.69 3.36 -10.68
CA GLY A 54 1.64 2.38 -10.15
C GLY A 54 0.96 1.18 -9.50
N ALA A 55 -0.07 1.41 -8.68
CA ALA A 55 -0.85 0.33 -8.06
C ALA A 55 -1.60 -0.52 -9.10
N MET A 56 -2.21 0.12 -10.11
CA MET A 56 -2.91 -0.58 -11.20
C MET A 56 -1.94 -1.44 -12.04
N ASN A 57 -0.78 -0.90 -12.40
CA ASN A 57 0.27 -1.63 -13.12
C ASN A 57 0.70 -2.88 -12.35
N ARG A 58 0.94 -2.74 -11.03
CA ARG A 58 1.34 -3.88 -10.18
C ARG A 58 0.29 -4.99 -10.13
N VAL A 59 -1.00 -4.65 -10.08
CA VAL A 59 -2.08 -5.65 -10.17
C VAL A 59 -2.09 -6.32 -11.54
N ALA A 60 -1.91 -5.55 -12.62
CA ALA A 60 -1.84 -6.07 -13.98
C ALA A 60 -0.68 -7.06 -14.18
N GLU A 61 0.48 -6.80 -13.57
CA GLU A 61 1.62 -7.73 -13.60
C GLU A 61 1.29 -9.10 -12.96
N LEU A 62 0.35 -9.14 -12.03
CA LEU A 62 -0.12 -10.39 -11.42
C LEU A 62 -1.22 -11.11 -12.24
N ALA A 63 -1.67 -10.58 -13.37
CA ALA A 63 -2.80 -11.13 -14.12
C ALA A 63 -2.61 -12.60 -14.56
N ARG A 64 -1.36 -13.02 -14.75
CA ARG A 64 -1.02 -14.40 -15.11
C ARG A 64 -0.74 -15.33 -13.92
N VAL A 65 -0.78 -14.79 -12.72
CA VAL A 65 -0.57 -15.55 -11.48
C VAL A 65 -1.92 -16.06 -11.01
N GLU A 66 -2.04 -17.34 -10.76
CA GLU A 66 -3.27 -17.92 -10.21
C GLU A 66 -3.50 -17.43 -8.78
N ALA A 67 -4.64 -16.80 -8.54
CA ALA A 67 -5.05 -16.27 -7.24
C ALA A 67 -6.54 -15.93 -7.23
N ASP A 68 -7.17 -16.02 -6.05
CA ASP A 68 -8.52 -15.51 -5.86
C ASP A 68 -8.51 -13.97 -5.81
N PHE A 69 -7.53 -13.41 -5.13
CA PHE A 69 -7.34 -11.95 -5.03
C PHE A 69 -5.92 -11.53 -5.41
N ARG A 70 -5.81 -10.43 -6.15
CA ARG A 70 -4.54 -9.76 -6.45
C ARG A 70 -4.58 -8.38 -5.83
N VAL A 71 -3.59 -8.04 -5.02
CA VAL A 71 -3.56 -6.84 -4.20
C VAL A 71 -2.30 -6.04 -4.47
N ALA A 72 -2.45 -4.76 -4.73
CA ALA A 72 -1.34 -3.82 -4.79
C ALA A 72 -1.51 -2.68 -3.80
N ILE A 73 -0.40 -2.22 -3.26
CA ILE A 73 -0.27 -1.04 -2.41
C ILE A 73 0.86 -0.20 -2.97
N GLU A 74 0.54 1.00 -3.42
CA GLU A 74 1.52 1.98 -3.90
C GLU A 74 1.42 3.26 -3.09
N ALA A 75 2.55 3.74 -2.57
CA ALA A 75 2.62 4.97 -1.80
C ALA A 75 3.17 6.11 -2.67
N GLY A 76 2.69 7.33 -2.43
CA GLY A 76 3.11 8.51 -3.16
C GLY A 76 2.72 9.80 -2.46
N LEU A 77 2.86 10.90 -3.17
CA LEU A 77 2.50 12.24 -2.72
C LEU A 77 1.23 12.75 -3.40
N ASP A 78 0.56 13.67 -2.71
CA ASP A 78 -0.48 14.53 -3.23
C ASP A 78 -0.30 15.90 -2.59
N GLY A 79 0.38 16.82 -3.27
CA GLY A 79 0.85 18.06 -2.67
C GLY A 79 1.82 17.81 -1.52
N ASP A 80 1.50 18.33 -0.34
CA ASP A 80 2.33 18.21 0.87
C ASP A 80 2.05 16.92 1.67
N PHE A 81 1.16 16.07 1.18
CA PHE A 81 0.71 14.88 1.88
C PHE A 81 1.25 13.60 1.24
N THR A 82 1.64 12.65 2.07
CA THR A 82 1.88 11.26 1.63
C THR A 82 0.72 10.36 2.01
N PHE A 83 0.43 9.40 1.18
CA PHE A 83 -0.64 8.41 1.32
C PHE A 83 -0.32 7.18 0.47
N ALA A 84 -1.21 6.19 0.45
CA ALA A 84 -1.10 5.06 -0.46
C ALA A 84 -2.46 4.75 -1.14
N TRP A 85 -2.40 4.28 -2.38
CA TRP A 85 -3.51 3.63 -3.05
C TRP A 85 -3.47 2.12 -2.79
N MET A 86 -4.61 1.55 -2.44
CA MET A 86 -4.89 0.13 -2.42
C MET A 86 -5.73 -0.21 -3.64
N VAL A 87 -5.28 -1.20 -4.39
CA VAL A 87 -6.03 -1.76 -5.53
C VAL A 87 -6.15 -3.26 -5.32
N ILE A 88 -7.37 -3.76 -5.38
CA ILE A 88 -7.68 -5.19 -5.25
C ILE A 88 -8.42 -5.63 -6.50
N GLU A 89 -7.98 -6.72 -7.10
CA GLU A 89 -8.66 -7.37 -8.22
C GLU A 89 -9.17 -8.74 -7.77
N HIS A 90 -10.40 -9.05 -8.14
CA HIS A 90 -11.04 -10.36 -7.97
C HIS A 90 -12.02 -10.59 -9.11
N GLN A 91 -11.83 -11.68 -9.84
CA GLN A 91 -12.70 -12.10 -10.96
C GLN A 91 -12.97 -10.99 -12.00
N GLY A 92 -11.96 -10.19 -12.32
CA GLY A 92 -12.06 -9.10 -13.30
C GLY A 92 -12.67 -7.81 -12.77
N LYS A 93 -13.16 -7.78 -11.54
CA LYS A 93 -13.63 -6.55 -10.87
C LYS A 93 -12.50 -5.90 -10.07
N MET A 94 -12.57 -4.58 -9.90
CA MET A 94 -11.58 -3.79 -9.16
C MET A 94 -12.22 -3.07 -7.98
N GLY A 95 -11.57 -3.19 -6.81
CA GLY A 95 -11.83 -2.36 -5.65
C GLY A 95 -10.65 -1.43 -5.39
N LYS A 96 -10.91 -0.18 -5.03
CA LYS A 96 -9.88 0.83 -4.81
C LYS A 96 -10.18 1.68 -3.59
N ALA A 97 -9.14 2.02 -2.83
CA ALA A 97 -9.24 2.98 -1.73
C ALA A 97 -7.92 3.73 -1.53
N ARG A 98 -8.01 4.94 -0.98
CA ARG A 98 -6.85 5.68 -0.48
C ARG A 98 -6.70 5.44 1.02
N SER A 99 -5.46 5.34 1.48
CA SER A 99 -5.18 5.37 2.91
C SER A 99 -5.41 6.78 3.48
N ALA A 100 -5.46 6.89 4.81
CA ALA A 100 -5.27 8.17 5.47
C ALA A 100 -3.96 8.81 4.99
N SER A 101 -3.97 10.13 4.84
CA SER A 101 -2.81 10.91 4.42
C SER A 101 -2.22 11.68 5.60
N LEU A 102 -0.93 11.94 5.54
CA LEU A 102 -0.22 12.72 6.55
C LEU A 102 0.61 13.83 5.90
N MET A 103 0.62 14.98 6.55
CA MET A 103 1.43 16.12 6.12
C MET A 103 2.92 15.83 6.38
N LEU A 104 3.75 16.08 5.39
CA LEU A 104 5.20 15.90 5.50
C LEU A 104 5.88 17.20 5.93
N PRO A 105 7.00 17.10 6.70
CA PRO A 105 7.83 18.25 6.99
C PRO A 105 8.35 18.92 5.71
N PRO A 106 8.43 20.26 5.63
CA PRO A 106 8.96 20.96 4.44
C PRO A 106 10.35 20.48 4.02
N ALA A 107 11.22 20.17 4.99
CA ALA A 107 12.55 19.63 4.70
C ALA A 107 12.51 18.24 4.04
N ALA A 108 11.53 17.40 4.35
CA ALA A 108 11.31 16.14 3.68
C ALA A 108 10.82 16.35 2.25
N LEU A 109 9.81 17.20 2.07
CA LEU A 109 9.26 17.52 0.75
C LEU A 109 10.34 18.04 -0.22
N SER A 110 11.20 18.94 0.25
CA SER A 110 12.33 19.45 -0.55
C SER A 110 13.25 18.33 -1.04
N GLN A 111 13.52 17.32 -0.24
CA GLN A 111 14.36 16.19 -0.64
C GLN A 111 13.65 15.23 -1.61
N LEU A 112 12.33 15.03 -1.44
CA LEU A 112 11.52 14.24 -2.37
C LEU A 112 11.46 14.90 -3.75
N GLN A 113 11.33 16.21 -3.81
CA GLN A 113 11.39 16.99 -5.06
C GLN A 113 12.74 16.88 -5.79
N GLN A 114 13.79 16.53 -5.05
CA GLN A 114 15.13 16.24 -5.60
C GLN A 114 15.30 14.77 -6.02
N GLY A 115 14.23 13.97 -5.99
CA GLY A 115 14.23 12.58 -6.45
C GLY A 115 14.60 11.55 -5.37
N LYS A 116 14.70 11.95 -4.09
CA LYS A 116 14.91 10.98 -3.01
C LYS A 116 13.61 10.27 -2.65
N GLU A 117 13.70 9.04 -2.17
CA GLU A 117 12.56 8.31 -1.64
C GLU A 117 12.25 8.68 -0.18
N LEU A 118 10.95 8.70 0.17
CA LEU A 118 10.49 9.08 1.51
C LEU A 118 11.14 8.24 2.62
N GLY A 119 11.30 6.94 2.44
CA GLY A 119 11.93 6.07 3.43
C GLY A 119 13.34 6.51 3.77
N ASP A 120 14.15 6.80 2.76
CA ASP A 120 15.54 7.20 2.92
C ASP A 120 15.65 8.60 3.55
N VAL A 121 14.74 9.50 3.20
CA VAL A 121 14.64 10.83 3.80
C VAL A 121 14.31 10.75 5.29
N MET A 122 13.35 9.90 5.65
CA MET A 122 12.97 9.69 7.06
C MET A 122 14.09 9.01 7.86
N ASP A 123 14.76 8.00 7.31
CA ASP A 123 15.92 7.38 7.95
C ASP A 123 16.99 8.40 8.28
N ALA A 124 17.32 9.30 7.34
CA ALA A 124 18.30 10.35 7.55
C ALA A 124 17.83 11.41 8.58
N MET A 125 16.57 11.87 8.50
CA MET A 125 16.04 12.92 9.38
C MET A 125 15.91 12.46 10.85
N PHE A 126 15.62 11.19 11.08
CA PHE A 126 15.41 10.62 12.41
C PHE A 126 16.57 9.73 12.90
N ASN A 127 17.66 9.68 12.14
CA ASN A 127 18.80 8.80 12.43
C ASN A 127 18.38 7.35 12.69
N GLN A 128 17.55 6.83 11.79
CA GLN A 128 17.01 5.47 11.82
C GLN A 128 17.52 4.67 10.62
N ASP A 129 17.31 3.36 10.68
CA ASP A 129 17.60 2.43 9.58
C ASP A 129 16.37 1.61 9.23
N ASN A 130 16.08 1.49 7.92
CA ASN A 130 15.02 0.63 7.40
C ASN A 130 13.61 0.97 7.91
N ILE A 131 13.29 2.24 8.08
CA ILE A 131 11.95 2.67 8.53
C ILE A 131 10.83 2.14 7.61
N LYS A 132 11.13 1.90 6.33
CA LYS A 132 10.22 1.27 5.37
C LYS A 132 9.68 -0.09 5.86
N GLN A 133 10.40 -0.80 6.71
CA GLN A 133 10.02 -2.10 7.27
C GLN A 133 9.55 -2.02 8.73
N LYS A 134 9.80 -0.90 9.42
CA LYS A 134 9.57 -0.72 10.86
C LYS A 134 8.36 0.15 11.23
N GLY A 135 7.48 0.46 10.29
CA GLY A 135 6.30 1.28 10.57
C GLY A 135 6.13 2.49 9.66
N GLY A 136 7.15 2.83 8.87
CA GLY A 136 7.14 3.92 7.90
C GLY A 136 7.21 5.31 8.51
N ALA A 137 7.16 6.33 7.67
CA ALA A 137 7.18 7.74 8.08
C ALA A 137 6.09 8.06 9.10
N ILE A 138 4.91 7.46 8.97
CA ILE A 138 3.79 7.68 9.89
C ILE A 138 4.14 7.31 11.34
N ALA A 139 4.88 6.23 11.56
CA ALA A 139 5.28 5.85 12.91
C ALA A 139 6.20 6.90 13.54
N LEU A 140 7.19 7.39 12.80
CA LEU A 140 8.11 8.42 13.28
C LEU A 140 7.38 9.75 13.56
N LEU A 141 6.60 10.22 12.60
CA LEU A 141 5.92 11.53 12.70
C LEU A 141 4.79 11.54 13.72
N THR A 142 4.21 10.39 14.04
CA THR A 142 3.18 10.26 15.09
C THR A 142 3.74 9.80 16.44
N GLN A 143 5.06 9.78 16.60
CA GLN A 143 5.72 9.29 17.81
C GLN A 143 5.22 7.86 18.18
N HIS A 144 5.14 7.00 17.18
CA HIS A 144 4.68 5.60 17.27
C HIS A 144 3.22 5.41 17.74
N LYS A 145 2.36 6.42 17.61
CA LYS A 145 0.92 6.28 17.88
C LYS A 145 0.20 5.51 16.78
N LEU A 146 0.67 5.65 15.54
CA LEU A 146 0.19 4.93 14.37
C LEU A 146 1.34 4.20 13.68
N SER A 147 1.01 3.20 12.88
CA SER A 147 1.96 2.50 12.02
C SER A 147 1.43 2.43 10.60
N ARG A 148 2.32 2.19 9.63
CA ARG A 148 1.92 1.92 8.24
C ARG A 148 0.94 0.75 8.18
N SER A 149 1.18 -0.29 8.95
CA SER A 149 0.34 -1.49 9.00
C SER A 149 -1.10 -1.16 9.39
N SER A 150 -1.31 -0.36 10.43
CA SER A 150 -2.66 0.02 10.90
C SER A 150 -3.42 0.86 9.87
N VAL A 151 -2.73 1.78 9.20
CA VAL A 151 -3.33 2.66 8.19
C VAL A 151 -3.63 1.89 6.90
N TYR A 152 -2.76 0.99 6.49
CA TYR A 152 -2.98 0.14 5.32
C TYR A 152 -4.09 -0.89 5.56
N HIS A 153 -4.17 -1.46 6.74
CA HIS A 153 -5.24 -2.39 7.14
C HIS A 153 -6.63 -1.78 6.90
N GLN A 154 -6.88 -0.59 7.43
CA GLN A 154 -8.15 0.13 7.23
C GLN A 154 -8.44 0.37 5.73
N ALA A 155 -7.47 0.86 4.98
CA ALA A 155 -7.65 1.18 3.56
C ALA A 155 -7.88 -0.08 2.71
N LEU A 156 -7.29 -1.22 3.07
CA LEU A 156 -7.54 -2.50 2.42
C LEU A 156 -8.98 -2.97 2.63
N ILE A 157 -9.53 -2.81 3.84
CA ILE A 157 -10.95 -3.11 4.12
C ILE A 157 -11.85 -2.21 3.26
N LEU A 158 -11.52 -0.91 3.14
CA LEU A 158 -12.27 0.01 2.27
C LEU A 158 -12.19 -0.39 0.79
N ALA A 159 -11.06 -0.87 0.32
CA ALA A 159 -10.91 -1.35 -1.05
C ALA A 159 -11.72 -2.64 -1.33
N MET A 160 -12.11 -3.38 -0.28
CA MET A 160 -12.98 -4.56 -0.42
C MET A 160 -14.46 -4.24 -0.56
N ILE A 161 -14.88 -2.98 -0.40
CA ILE A 161 -16.30 -2.58 -0.44
C ILE A 161 -17.07 -3.15 -1.65
N PRO A 162 -16.55 -3.11 -2.90
CA PRO A 162 -17.27 -3.67 -4.05
C PRO A 162 -17.49 -5.18 -3.98
N PHE A 163 -16.60 -5.90 -3.33
CA PHE A 163 -16.69 -7.36 -3.19
C PHE A 163 -17.56 -7.80 -2.03
N LEU A 164 -17.67 -6.95 -1.00
CA LEU A 164 -18.56 -7.15 0.15
C LEU A 164 -20.01 -6.76 -0.17
N ASN A 165 -20.21 -6.00 -1.24
CA ASN A 165 -21.52 -5.49 -1.67
C ASN A 165 -21.71 -5.69 -3.18
N PRO A 166 -21.68 -6.94 -3.69
CA PRO A 166 -21.66 -7.22 -5.14
C PRO A 166 -22.92 -6.74 -5.86
N ASP A 167 -24.03 -6.58 -5.15
CA ASP A 167 -25.29 -6.10 -5.73
C ASP A 167 -25.31 -4.56 -5.93
N LEU A 168 -24.32 -3.83 -5.39
CA LEU A 168 -24.22 -2.37 -5.50
C LEU A 168 -23.19 -1.92 -6.54
N PHE A 169 -22.29 -2.83 -6.98
CA PHE A 169 -21.14 -2.51 -7.85
C PHE A 169 -21.06 -3.36 -9.12
#